data_059408d35005f55e1784633d09234168
#
_entry.id   059408d35005f55e1784633d09234168
#
_cell.length_a   1.000
_cell.length_b   1.000
_cell.length_c   1.000
_cell.angle_alpha   90.00
_cell.angle_beta   90.00
_cell.angle_gamma   90.00
#
_symmetry.space_group_name_H-M   'P 1'
#
loop_
_entity.id
_entity.type
_entity.pdbx_description
1 polymer ?
#
loop_
_entity_poly.entity_id
_entity_poly.type
_entity_poly.pdbx_seq_one_letter_code
_entity_poly.pdbx_strand_id
1 'polypeptide(L)'
;MKKYGTSYGMACDNSFRKEGTPLENGMQKRYGLFTAISMVVGIVIGSGIFFKATKVLANNNGDMGRSLLTVAIVGAIMLICSFVFANLASRYEKVNGVVDYAEAALGRGYAYYVAWFMTLIYYPTLVSCLAWITAQYAGILFGFPITGMTHFWIGLAILVGDGLINAYAPKLAGKLQVSTTAIKLVPLVLMAVVGTIVGLSNGLTVQAFTAASQQIASQGSGLMGAIVAFAFAYEGWIIATSINSELKDAKKNLPLALSLGALIVVAIYMAYFVGLTGTMTTADMMAAGDLLPEKAFGNLFGSAAGTVVFVFIVISCLGTTNGLMMGAARGAYSLGVRNEGIAPRFFAKVDQKTGMATNSAWFGIIICTLWYLYWHFFFIHGMGPSFFNWEPDELPIITLYAAYIPMFISLMVNAREEKPFKRFILPTAAILGCCFMVYCAFAAYRIQALYYLGFFVVVMLIGAVVRSTNNKKAKV
;
A
#
# COMPACT_ATOMS: atom_id res chain seq x y z
N MET A 1 37.17 -43.33 -24.23
CA MET A 1 36.43 -42.95 -23.05
C MET A 1 36.04 -41.46 -23.13
N LYS A 2 34.80 -41.17 -23.53
CA LYS A 2 34.28 -39.81 -23.71
C LYS A 2 33.68 -39.32 -22.38
N LYS A 3 34.19 -38.20 -21.88
CA LYS A 3 33.63 -37.47 -20.73
C LYS A 3 32.34 -36.77 -21.14
N TYR A 4 31.22 -37.11 -20.55
CA TYR A 4 29.99 -36.34 -20.58
C TYR A 4 30.07 -35.31 -19.45
N GLY A 5 30.22 -34.07 -19.81
CA GLY A 5 30.03 -32.91 -18.92
C GLY A 5 28.71 -32.24 -19.30
N THR A 6 27.69 -32.44 -18.52
CA THR A 6 26.40 -31.74 -18.64
C THR A 6 26.53 -30.38 -17.93
N SER A 7 26.85 -29.36 -18.69
CA SER A 7 26.75 -27.96 -18.28
C SER A 7 25.29 -27.50 -18.45
N TYR A 8 24.52 -27.44 -17.37
CA TYR A 8 23.28 -26.67 -17.31
C TYR A 8 23.62 -25.20 -17.03
N GLY A 9 24.23 -24.56 -18.00
CA GLY A 9 24.21 -23.10 -18.09
C GLY A 9 22.84 -22.67 -18.61
N MET A 10 21.93 -22.20 -17.77
CA MET A 10 20.81 -21.39 -18.21
C MET A 10 21.38 -20.12 -18.80
N ALA A 11 21.63 -20.14 -20.10
CA ALA A 11 21.84 -18.94 -20.89
C ALA A 11 20.60 -18.05 -20.69
N CYS A 12 20.81 -16.82 -20.25
CA CYS A 12 19.82 -15.76 -20.42
C CYS A 12 19.42 -15.78 -21.89
N ASP A 13 18.22 -16.29 -22.16
CA ASP A 13 17.69 -16.39 -23.50
C ASP A 13 17.50 -14.98 -24.07
N ASN A 14 18.45 -14.59 -24.91
CA ASN A 14 18.37 -13.38 -25.72
C ASN A 14 17.33 -13.49 -26.86
N SER A 15 16.51 -14.54 -26.88
CA SER A 15 15.47 -14.75 -27.90
C SER A 15 14.35 -13.70 -27.82
N PHE A 16 14.22 -12.97 -26.70
CA PHE A 16 13.27 -11.86 -26.55
C PHE A 16 13.57 -10.63 -27.43
N ARG A 17 14.71 -10.62 -28.12
CA ARG A 17 15.07 -9.53 -29.05
C ARG A 17 14.57 -9.72 -30.49
N LYS A 18 13.92 -10.83 -30.86
CA LYS A 18 13.58 -11.12 -32.27
C LYS A 18 12.11 -11.33 -32.61
N GLU A 19 11.18 -11.34 -31.67
CA GLU A 19 9.75 -11.48 -31.97
C GLU A 19 8.90 -10.44 -31.22
N GLY A 20 9.01 -9.23 -31.58
CA GLY A 20 8.18 -8.12 -31.18
C GLY A 20 8.87 -6.87 -31.63
N THR A 21 8.27 -6.15 -32.57
CA THR A 21 8.61 -4.76 -32.82
C THR A 21 8.81 -4.08 -31.46
N PRO A 22 9.95 -3.44 -31.17
CA PRO A 22 10.06 -2.61 -29.99
C PRO A 22 8.84 -1.68 -30.02
N LEU A 23 8.06 -1.61 -28.93
CA LEU A 23 7.15 -0.50 -28.74
C LEU A 23 8.05 0.73 -28.74
N GLU A 24 8.21 1.38 -29.88
CA GLU A 24 9.12 2.52 -30.09
C GLU A 24 8.81 3.69 -29.14
N ASN A 25 7.75 3.60 -28.35
CA ASN A 25 7.29 4.62 -27.43
C ASN A 25 6.79 4.01 -26.10
N GLY A 26 7.69 3.55 -25.24
CA GLY A 26 7.41 3.25 -23.84
C GLY A 26 7.10 4.52 -23.03
N MET A 27 6.64 4.37 -21.77
CA MET A 27 6.44 5.52 -20.88
C MET A 27 7.75 6.29 -20.67
N GLN A 28 7.69 7.63 -20.66
CA GLN A 28 8.87 8.49 -20.57
C GLN A 28 9.49 8.44 -19.17
N LYS A 29 10.84 8.34 -19.09
CA LYS A 29 11.59 8.46 -17.83
C LYS A 29 11.57 9.91 -17.34
N ARG A 30 10.75 10.20 -16.35
CA ARG A 30 10.50 11.55 -15.83
C ARG A 30 10.77 11.73 -14.34
N TYR A 31 10.71 10.67 -13.55
CA TYR A 31 10.83 10.72 -12.10
C TYR A 31 12.27 10.49 -11.64
N GLY A 32 12.73 11.21 -10.62
CA GLY A 32 14.02 11.04 -9.97
C GLY A 32 13.92 10.34 -8.62
N LEU A 33 15.06 10.19 -7.94
CA LEU A 33 15.15 9.58 -6.59
C LEU A 33 14.20 10.26 -5.59
N PHE A 34 14.13 11.58 -5.59
CA PHE A 34 13.31 12.33 -4.64
C PHE A 34 11.81 11.99 -4.80
N THR A 35 11.34 11.87 -6.05
CA THR A 35 9.96 11.43 -6.33
C THR A 35 9.74 9.99 -5.86
N ALA A 36 10.70 9.10 -6.06
CA ALA A 36 10.58 7.72 -5.62
C ALA A 36 10.52 7.59 -4.08
N ILE A 37 11.37 8.33 -3.35
CA ILE A 37 11.30 8.40 -1.88
C ILE A 37 9.97 9.00 -1.44
N SER A 38 9.53 10.09 -2.08
CA SER A 38 8.23 10.71 -1.78
C SER A 38 7.05 9.79 -2.08
N MET A 39 7.16 8.88 -3.05
CA MET A 39 6.16 7.85 -3.26
C MET A 39 6.14 6.85 -2.11
N VAL A 40 7.29 6.30 -1.71
CA VAL A 40 7.34 5.35 -0.58
C VAL A 40 6.78 6.02 0.68
N VAL A 41 7.37 7.12 1.10
CA VAL A 41 6.98 7.84 2.33
C VAL A 41 5.55 8.38 2.21
N GLY A 42 5.23 9.01 1.08
CA GLY A 42 3.98 9.72 0.89
C GLY A 42 2.78 8.81 0.61
N ILE A 43 2.96 7.58 0.13
CA ILE A 43 1.85 6.63 0.01
C ILE A 43 1.59 5.99 1.38
N VAL A 44 2.63 5.56 2.07
CA VAL A 44 2.50 4.94 3.39
C VAL A 44 1.98 5.93 4.43
N ILE A 45 2.59 7.11 4.53
CA ILE A 45 2.09 8.16 5.43
C ILE A 45 0.83 8.80 4.81
N GLY A 46 -0.31 8.21 5.11
CA GLY A 46 -1.62 8.65 4.68
C GLY A 46 -2.56 8.89 5.86
N SER A 47 -3.82 8.54 5.69
CA SER A 47 -4.81 8.52 6.78
C SER A 47 -4.51 7.44 7.81
N GLY A 48 -3.82 6.36 7.41
CA GLY A 48 -3.65 5.17 8.23
C GLY A 48 -3.13 5.44 9.63
N ILE A 49 -2.13 6.30 9.79
CA ILE A 49 -1.57 6.63 11.09
C ILE A 49 -2.58 7.39 11.99
N PHE A 50 -3.44 8.21 11.40
CA PHE A 50 -4.48 8.95 12.14
C PHE A 50 -5.72 8.09 12.39
N PHE A 51 -6.18 7.37 11.37
CA PHE A 51 -7.41 6.58 11.36
C PHE A 51 -7.29 5.26 12.13
N LYS A 52 -6.16 4.56 12.04
CA LYS A 52 -5.98 3.25 12.69
C LYS A 52 -5.42 3.33 14.12
N ALA A 53 -4.95 4.49 14.59
CA ALA A 53 -4.37 4.62 15.93
C ALA A 53 -5.37 4.24 17.03
N THR A 54 -6.62 4.74 16.95
CA THR A 54 -7.69 4.42 17.90
C THR A 54 -8.11 2.93 17.81
N LYS A 55 -8.16 2.36 16.59
CA LYS A 55 -8.48 0.93 16.40
C LYS A 55 -7.38 0.03 17.02
N VAL A 56 -6.11 0.42 16.89
CA VAL A 56 -4.98 -0.29 17.52
C VAL A 56 -5.05 -0.23 19.04
N LEU A 57 -5.30 0.96 19.61
CA LEU A 57 -5.49 1.13 21.05
C LEU A 57 -6.66 0.31 21.57
N ALA A 58 -7.80 0.36 20.89
CA ALA A 58 -9.00 -0.40 21.26
C ALA A 58 -8.75 -1.92 21.23
N ASN A 59 -8.09 -2.44 20.17
CA ASN A 59 -7.74 -3.85 20.08
C ASN A 59 -6.77 -4.30 21.20
N ASN A 60 -5.89 -3.39 21.65
CA ASN A 60 -4.95 -3.65 22.74
C ASN A 60 -5.49 -3.23 24.12
N ASN A 61 -6.80 -3.01 24.27
CA ASN A 61 -7.45 -2.64 25.54
C ASN A 61 -6.90 -1.35 26.18
N GLY A 62 -6.50 -0.39 25.35
CA GLY A 62 -5.90 0.86 25.81
C GLY A 62 -4.44 0.76 26.29
N ASP A 63 -3.82 -0.41 26.16
CA ASP A 63 -2.41 -0.62 26.50
C ASP A 63 -1.50 0.04 25.47
N MET A 64 -0.85 1.13 25.84
CA MET A 64 0.05 1.87 24.94
C MET A 64 1.32 1.08 24.64
N GLY A 65 1.83 0.30 25.59
CA GLY A 65 3.01 -0.56 25.38
C GLY A 65 2.75 -1.61 24.29
N ARG A 66 1.61 -2.31 24.36
CA ARG A 66 1.18 -3.27 23.34
C ARG A 66 0.88 -2.59 22.01
N SER A 67 0.32 -1.38 22.04
CA SER A 67 0.05 -0.60 20.83
C SER A 67 1.35 -0.18 20.13
N LEU A 68 2.34 0.30 20.87
CA LEU A 68 3.66 0.63 20.34
C LEU A 68 4.39 -0.64 19.84
N LEU A 69 4.25 -1.77 20.53
CA LEU A 69 4.76 -3.07 20.08
C LEU A 69 4.11 -3.48 18.74
N THR A 70 2.80 -3.29 18.59
CA THR A 70 2.09 -3.51 17.31
C THR A 70 2.73 -2.69 16.18
N VAL A 71 2.93 -1.39 16.41
CA VAL A 71 3.57 -0.48 15.44
C VAL A 71 4.98 -0.96 15.10
N ALA A 72 5.76 -1.39 16.09
CA ALA A 72 7.11 -1.89 15.91
C ALA A 72 7.16 -3.21 15.11
N ILE A 73 6.28 -4.17 15.40
CA ILE A 73 6.24 -5.47 14.72
C ILE A 73 5.89 -5.28 13.25
N VAL A 74 4.80 -4.56 12.94
CA VAL A 74 4.37 -4.33 11.55
C VAL A 74 5.42 -3.51 10.80
N GLY A 75 5.99 -2.48 11.43
CA GLY A 75 7.09 -1.68 10.88
C GLY A 75 8.33 -2.50 10.59
N ALA A 76 8.72 -3.42 11.48
CA ALA A 76 9.85 -4.31 11.25
C ALA A 76 9.61 -5.27 10.08
N ILE A 77 8.40 -5.85 9.96
CA ILE A 77 8.04 -6.71 8.83
C ILE A 77 8.11 -5.93 7.52
N MET A 78 7.50 -4.73 7.46
CA MET A 78 7.56 -3.86 6.28
C MET A 78 9.02 -3.54 5.93
N LEU A 79 9.85 -3.16 6.90
CA LEU A 79 11.24 -2.78 6.69
C LEU A 79 12.07 -3.95 6.14
N ILE A 80 11.92 -5.15 6.73
CA ILE A 80 12.60 -6.35 6.27
C ILE A 80 12.17 -6.70 4.84
N CYS A 81 10.87 -6.70 4.54
CA CYS A 81 10.36 -6.92 3.19
C CYS A 81 10.89 -5.87 2.20
N SER A 82 10.91 -4.60 2.60
CA SER A 82 11.43 -3.50 1.79
C SER A 82 12.91 -3.70 1.41
N PHE A 83 13.76 -4.16 2.33
CA PHE A 83 15.16 -4.46 2.03
C PHE A 83 15.32 -5.65 1.08
N VAL A 84 14.46 -6.68 1.18
CA VAL A 84 14.46 -7.79 0.21
C VAL A 84 14.05 -7.29 -1.17
N PHE A 85 12.99 -6.48 -1.24
CA PHE A 85 12.56 -5.88 -2.51
C PHE A 85 13.58 -4.88 -3.08
N ALA A 86 14.31 -4.16 -2.26
CA ALA A 86 15.43 -3.32 -2.71
C ALA A 86 16.52 -4.15 -3.42
N ASN A 87 16.80 -5.36 -2.93
CA ASN A 87 17.70 -6.29 -3.61
C ASN A 87 17.12 -6.75 -4.96
N LEU A 88 15.84 -7.14 -5.02
CA LEU A 88 15.16 -7.49 -6.27
C LEU A 88 15.15 -6.32 -7.25
N ALA A 89 14.88 -5.10 -6.79
CA ALA A 89 14.85 -3.90 -7.61
C ALA A 89 16.22 -3.55 -8.23
N SER A 90 17.30 -3.86 -7.55
CA SER A 90 18.66 -3.66 -8.12
C SER A 90 18.97 -4.61 -9.28
N ARG A 91 18.27 -5.75 -9.35
CA ARG A 91 18.51 -6.82 -10.35
C ARG A 91 17.60 -6.71 -11.56
N TYR A 92 16.33 -6.41 -11.32
CA TYR A 92 15.29 -6.48 -12.34
C TYR A 92 14.71 -5.10 -12.62
N GLU A 93 14.80 -4.66 -13.86
CA GLU A 93 14.22 -3.40 -14.35
C GLU A 93 13.45 -3.68 -15.65
N LYS A 94 12.12 -3.70 -15.56
CA LYS A 94 11.22 -3.76 -16.70
C LYS A 94 10.14 -2.67 -16.56
N VAL A 95 8.86 -3.05 -16.40
CA VAL A 95 7.74 -2.13 -16.46
C VAL A 95 7.13 -1.85 -15.09
N ASN A 96 6.96 -2.90 -14.27
CA ASN A 96 6.33 -2.84 -12.95
C ASN A 96 7.09 -3.78 -12.01
N GLY A 97 7.84 -3.22 -11.07
CA GLY A 97 8.81 -3.95 -10.27
C GLY A 97 8.26 -5.23 -9.63
N VAL A 98 7.12 -5.17 -8.90
CA VAL A 98 6.53 -6.36 -8.25
C VAL A 98 6.20 -7.45 -9.28
N VAL A 99 5.62 -7.07 -10.41
CA VAL A 99 5.26 -8.02 -11.48
C VAL A 99 6.52 -8.58 -12.16
N ASP A 100 7.56 -7.74 -12.32
CA ASP A 100 8.85 -8.15 -12.87
C ASP A 100 9.54 -9.15 -11.94
N TYR A 101 9.46 -8.93 -10.62
CA TYR A 101 10.02 -9.84 -9.61
C TYR A 101 9.25 -11.16 -9.54
N ALA A 102 7.93 -11.10 -9.67
CA ALA A 102 7.09 -12.30 -9.79
C ALA A 102 7.42 -13.11 -11.04
N GLU A 103 7.67 -12.45 -12.19
CA GLU A 103 8.10 -13.08 -13.43
C GLU A 103 9.45 -13.76 -13.28
N ALA A 104 10.41 -13.09 -12.63
CA ALA A 104 11.73 -13.65 -12.37
C ALA A 104 11.69 -14.83 -11.38
N ALA A 105 10.71 -14.83 -10.46
CA ALA A 105 10.55 -15.89 -9.45
C ALA A 105 10.00 -17.19 -10.03
N LEU A 106 8.82 -17.14 -10.63
CA LEU A 106 8.06 -18.30 -11.07
C LEU A 106 7.54 -18.17 -12.51
N GLY A 107 8.12 -17.27 -13.30
CA GLY A 107 7.80 -17.07 -14.71
C GLY A 107 6.50 -16.31 -14.98
N ARG A 108 6.15 -16.22 -16.27
CA ARG A 108 5.03 -15.42 -16.78
C ARG A 108 3.67 -15.75 -16.14
N GLY A 109 3.45 -17.03 -15.80
CA GLY A 109 2.18 -17.46 -15.19
C GLY A 109 1.93 -16.79 -13.84
N TYR A 110 2.92 -16.84 -12.99
CA TYR A 110 2.84 -16.22 -11.67
C TYR A 110 2.76 -14.69 -11.76
N ALA A 111 3.60 -14.09 -12.58
CA ALA A 111 3.56 -12.64 -12.85
C ALA A 111 2.19 -12.17 -13.33
N TYR A 112 1.53 -12.94 -14.19
CA TYR A 112 0.18 -12.65 -14.64
C TYR A 112 -0.83 -12.58 -13.48
N TYR A 113 -0.84 -13.59 -12.60
CA TYR A 113 -1.77 -13.61 -11.48
C TYR A 113 -1.49 -12.53 -10.44
N VAL A 114 -0.22 -12.20 -10.19
CA VAL A 114 0.16 -11.07 -9.34
C VAL A 114 -0.32 -9.75 -9.95
N ALA A 115 -0.07 -9.52 -11.24
CA ALA A 115 -0.53 -8.31 -11.93
C ALA A 115 -2.06 -8.22 -11.98
N TRP A 116 -2.75 -9.34 -12.22
CA TRP A 116 -4.21 -9.45 -12.24
C TRP A 116 -4.80 -9.09 -10.88
N PHE A 117 -4.28 -9.66 -9.81
CA PHE A 117 -4.65 -9.35 -8.44
C PHE A 117 -4.43 -7.87 -8.10
N MET A 118 -3.25 -7.34 -8.38
CA MET A 118 -2.93 -5.95 -8.08
C MET A 118 -3.84 -4.98 -8.84
N THR A 119 -4.16 -5.30 -10.10
CA THR A 119 -4.97 -4.43 -10.97
C THR A 119 -6.45 -4.45 -10.60
N LEU A 120 -7.00 -5.60 -10.21
CA LEU A 120 -8.45 -5.75 -10.00
C LEU A 120 -8.88 -5.71 -8.54
N ILE A 121 -7.98 -6.00 -7.61
CA ILE A 121 -8.30 -6.04 -6.18
C ILE A 121 -7.45 -5.03 -5.41
N TYR A 122 -6.13 -5.20 -5.35
CA TYR A 122 -5.26 -4.48 -4.43
C TYR A 122 -5.31 -2.95 -4.60
N TYR A 123 -4.95 -2.42 -5.78
CA TYR A 123 -5.00 -0.97 -5.98
C TYR A 123 -6.41 -0.40 -5.83
N PRO A 124 -7.45 -1.00 -6.46
CA PRO A 124 -8.77 -0.41 -6.45
C PRO A 124 -9.42 -0.38 -5.06
N THR A 125 -9.23 -1.39 -4.23
CA THR A 125 -9.77 -1.40 -2.86
C THR A 125 -9.17 -0.29 -2.01
N LEU A 126 -7.85 -0.11 -2.09
CA LEU A 126 -7.16 0.94 -1.33
C LEU A 126 -7.50 2.35 -1.82
N VAL A 127 -7.57 2.57 -3.14
CA VAL A 127 -7.99 3.87 -3.70
C VAL A 127 -9.41 4.21 -3.25
N SER A 128 -10.32 3.25 -3.27
CA SER A 128 -11.73 3.42 -2.89
C SER A 128 -11.87 3.78 -1.41
N CYS A 129 -11.20 3.05 -0.54
CA CYS A 129 -11.14 3.32 0.89
C CYS A 129 -10.61 4.73 1.17
N LEU A 130 -9.49 5.10 0.55
CA LEU A 130 -8.88 6.41 0.80
C LEU A 130 -9.67 7.57 0.23
N ALA A 131 -10.32 7.42 -0.92
CA ALA A 131 -11.23 8.43 -1.44
C ALA A 131 -12.41 8.67 -0.49
N TRP A 132 -12.97 7.60 0.08
CA TRP A 132 -14.02 7.66 1.08
C TRP A 132 -13.55 8.34 2.38
N ILE A 133 -12.40 7.94 2.92
CA ILE A 133 -11.80 8.54 4.13
C ILE A 133 -11.45 10.02 3.87
N THR A 134 -10.96 10.37 2.70
CA THR A 134 -10.67 11.77 2.34
C THR A 134 -11.93 12.62 2.41
N ALA A 135 -13.05 12.13 1.86
CA ALA A 135 -14.34 12.80 1.96
C ALA A 135 -14.84 12.91 3.40
N GLN A 136 -14.59 11.90 4.24
CA GLN A 136 -14.95 11.92 5.66
C GLN A 136 -14.23 13.05 6.41
N TYR A 137 -12.90 13.13 6.28
CA TYR A 137 -12.14 14.19 6.94
C TYR A 137 -12.41 15.58 6.35
N ALA A 138 -12.70 15.66 5.05
CA ALA A 138 -13.19 16.90 4.44
C ALA A 138 -14.56 17.29 5.01
N GLY A 139 -15.45 16.32 5.27
CA GLY A 139 -16.74 16.56 5.92
C GLY A 139 -16.60 17.14 7.32
N ILE A 140 -15.70 16.58 8.13
CA ILE A 140 -15.39 17.12 9.46
C ILE A 140 -14.85 18.55 9.35
N LEU A 141 -13.92 18.79 8.41
CA LEU A 141 -13.29 20.11 8.24
C LEU A 141 -14.27 21.19 7.75
N PHE A 142 -15.14 20.87 6.80
CA PHE A 142 -16.04 21.83 6.16
C PHE A 142 -17.48 21.80 6.70
N GLY A 143 -17.78 20.94 7.67
CA GLY A 143 -19.08 20.86 8.32
C GLY A 143 -20.20 20.24 7.46
N PHE A 144 -19.89 19.41 6.46
CA PHE A 144 -20.91 18.65 5.75
C PHE A 144 -21.07 17.23 6.32
N PRO A 145 -22.24 16.57 6.09
CA PRO A 145 -22.47 15.23 6.60
C PRO A 145 -21.40 14.23 6.16
N ILE A 146 -20.82 13.51 7.11
CA ILE A 146 -19.78 12.48 6.87
C ILE A 146 -20.39 11.11 6.49
N THR A 147 -21.69 11.06 6.32
CA THR A 147 -22.47 9.91 5.85
C THR A 147 -23.53 10.36 4.83
N GLY A 148 -24.03 9.43 4.05
CA GLY A 148 -25.08 9.72 3.06
C GLY A 148 -24.54 10.17 1.71
N MET A 149 -25.44 10.68 0.85
CA MET A 149 -25.16 10.90 -0.56
C MET A 149 -24.19 12.06 -0.83
N THR A 150 -24.17 13.10 0.00
CA THR A 150 -23.22 14.21 -0.14
C THR A 150 -21.79 13.72 -0.01
N HIS A 151 -21.52 12.98 1.06
CA HIS A 151 -20.24 12.34 1.30
C HIS A 151 -19.84 11.40 0.15
N PHE A 152 -20.80 10.57 -0.32
CA PHE A 152 -20.61 9.66 -1.45
C PHE A 152 -20.13 10.41 -2.71
N TRP A 153 -20.83 11.48 -3.11
CA TRP A 153 -20.49 12.22 -4.33
C TRP A 153 -19.15 12.96 -4.23
N ILE A 154 -18.81 13.49 -3.05
CA ILE A 154 -17.51 14.13 -2.82
C ILE A 154 -16.37 13.11 -2.95
N GLY A 155 -16.49 11.95 -2.32
CA GLY A 155 -15.46 10.91 -2.42
C GLY A 155 -15.32 10.37 -3.84
N LEU A 156 -16.43 10.20 -4.56
CA LEU A 156 -16.41 9.81 -5.97
C LEU A 156 -15.74 10.88 -6.86
N ALA A 157 -16.02 12.16 -6.61
CA ALA A 157 -15.38 13.27 -7.33
C ALA A 157 -13.87 13.30 -7.07
N ILE A 158 -13.43 13.05 -5.84
CA ILE A 158 -12.02 12.94 -5.49
C ILE A 158 -11.36 11.80 -6.26
N LEU A 159 -11.96 10.59 -6.24
CA LEU A 159 -11.45 9.43 -6.94
C LEU A 159 -11.30 9.65 -8.43
N VAL A 160 -12.36 10.12 -9.09
CA VAL A 160 -12.37 10.37 -10.54
C VAL A 160 -11.44 11.52 -10.91
N GLY A 161 -11.46 12.62 -10.15
CA GLY A 161 -10.59 13.78 -10.38
C GLY A 161 -9.11 13.43 -10.30
N ASP A 162 -8.72 12.65 -9.28
CA ASP A 162 -7.36 12.17 -9.13
C ASP A 162 -6.97 11.19 -10.25
N GLY A 163 -7.89 10.32 -10.67
CA GLY A 163 -7.70 9.44 -11.80
C GLY A 163 -7.45 10.21 -13.12
N LEU A 164 -8.21 11.27 -13.37
CA LEU A 164 -8.03 12.14 -14.54
C LEU A 164 -6.68 12.88 -14.51
N ILE A 165 -6.24 13.37 -13.35
CA ILE A 165 -4.91 13.97 -13.19
C ILE A 165 -3.83 12.94 -13.56
N ASN A 166 -3.94 11.71 -13.07
CA ASN A 166 -3.01 10.64 -13.38
C ASN A 166 -3.01 10.22 -14.86
N ALA A 167 -4.17 10.25 -15.52
CA ALA A 167 -4.32 9.91 -16.94
C ALA A 167 -3.74 10.98 -17.87
N TYR A 168 -4.01 12.27 -17.60
CA TYR A 168 -3.75 13.36 -18.54
C TYR A 168 -2.64 14.32 -18.11
N ALA A 169 -2.33 14.38 -16.82
CA ALA A 169 -1.33 15.30 -16.26
C ALA A 169 -0.31 14.59 -15.34
N PRO A 170 0.39 13.52 -15.81
CA PRO A 170 1.25 12.69 -14.95
C PRO A 170 2.41 13.47 -14.31
N LYS A 171 2.87 14.56 -14.94
CA LYS A 171 3.86 15.46 -14.33
C LYS A 171 3.28 16.20 -13.11
N LEU A 172 2.00 16.60 -13.19
CA LEU A 172 1.29 17.21 -12.06
C LEU A 172 1.07 16.18 -10.95
N ALA A 173 0.65 14.96 -11.28
CA ALA A 173 0.52 13.87 -10.30
C ALA A 173 1.83 13.65 -9.52
N GLY A 174 2.98 13.60 -10.21
CA GLY A 174 4.29 13.48 -9.56
C GLY A 174 4.66 14.68 -8.68
N LYS A 175 4.32 15.91 -9.09
CA LYS A 175 4.54 17.12 -8.26
C LYS A 175 3.64 17.11 -7.01
N LEU A 176 2.37 16.75 -7.18
CA LEU A 176 1.42 16.61 -6.07
C LEU A 176 1.92 15.59 -5.06
N GLN A 177 2.44 14.44 -5.53
CA GLN A 177 3.01 13.41 -4.66
C GLN A 177 4.14 13.95 -3.78
N VAL A 178 5.06 14.73 -4.36
CA VAL A 178 6.18 15.33 -3.61
C VAL A 178 5.67 16.41 -2.64
N SER A 179 4.83 17.32 -3.10
CA SER A 179 4.33 18.44 -2.28
C SER A 179 3.48 17.96 -1.12
N THR A 180 2.54 17.05 -1.35
CA THR A 180 1.70 16.49 -0.29
C THR A 180 2.51 15.68 0.71
N THR A 181 3.57 14.98 0.25
CA THR A 181 4.47 14.26 1.16
C THR A 181 5.20 15.22 2.11
N ALA A 182 5.70 16.33 1.63
CA ALA A 182 6.34 17.34 2.50
C ALA A 182 5.34 17.92 3.52
N ILE A 183 4.15 18.29 3.06
CA ILE A 183 3.11 18.89 3.90
C ILE A 183 2.65 17.93 5.02
N LYS A 184 2.39 16.66 4.70
CA LYS A 184 1.88 15.67 5.67
C LYS A 184 2.88 15.29 6.76
N LEU A 185 4.17 15.47 6.54
CA LEU A 185 5.20 15.21 7.55
C LEU A 185 5.16 16.25 8.69
N VAL A 186 4.70 17.47 8.41
CA VAL A 186 4.68 18.56 9.40
C VAL A 186 3.92 18.18 10.68
N PRO A 187 2.63 17.81 10.64
CA PRO A 187 1.90 17.46 11.85
C PRO A 187 2.48 16.23 12.56
N LEU A 188 2.99 15.24 11.82
CA LEU A 188 3.55 14.04 12.43
C LEU A 188 4.84 14.35 13.21
N VAL A 189 5.73 15.15 12.63
CA VAL A 189 6.98 15.58 13.30
C VAL A 189 6.67 16.49 14.48
N LEU A 190 5.72 17.42 14.33
CA LEU A 190 5.29 18.27 15.45
C LEU A 190 4.75 17.44 16.62
N MET A 191 3.86 16.48 16.34
CA MET A 191 3.34 15.57 17.36
C MET A 191 4.45 14.74 17.99
N ALA A 192 5.33 14.17 17.19
CA ALA A 192 6.44 13.34 17.67
C ALA A 192 7.37 14.11 18.61
N VAL A 193 7.71 15.35 18.27
CA VAL A 193 8.66 16.16 19.07
C VAL A 193 7.95 16.84 20.23
N VAL A 194 6.96 17.69 19.95
CA VAL A 194 6.30 18.52 20.98
C VAL A 194 5.48 17.64 21.91
N GLY A 195 4.72 16.68 21.38
CA GLY A 195 3.94 15.77 22.20
C GLY A 195 4.81 14.95 23.16
N THR A 196 5.97 14.46 22.70
CA THR A 196 6.91 13.74 23.57
C THR A 196 7.48 14.65 24.66
N ILE A 197 7.93 15.87 24.32
CA ILE A 197 8.47 16.81 25.32
C ILE A 197 7.42 17.17 26.38
N VAL A 198 6.21 17.53 25.94
CA VAL A 198 5.09 17.85 26.84
C VAL A 198 4.71 16.63 27.68
N GLY A 199 4.63 15.46 27.09
CA GLY A 199 4.26 14.23 27.78
C GLY A 199 5.27 13.77 28.83
N LEU A 200 6.54 14.03 28.62
CA LEU A 200 7.58 13.80 29.63
C LEU A 200 7.50 14.85 30.75
N SER A 201 7.20 16.11 30.44
CA SER A 201 7.11 17.19 31.42
C SER A 201 5.87 17.09 32.30
N ASN A 202 4.72 16.65 31.77
CA ASN A 202 3.46 16.50 32.53
C ASN A 202 3.26 15.09 33.11
N GLY A 203 4.18 14.14 32.82
CA GLY A 203 4.13 12.77 33.33
C GLY A 203 3.18 11.82 32.58
N LEU A 204 2.37 12.30 31.64
CA LEU A 204 1.41 11.47 30.90
C LEU A 204 2.08 10.36 30.09
N THR A 205 3.23 10.64 29.49
CA THR A 205 4.00 9.61 28.77
C THR A 205 4.43 8.50 29.70
N VAL A 206 4.98 8.82 30.87
CA VAL A 206 5.38 7.80 31.86
C VAL A 206 4.16 7.03 32.33
N GLN A 207 3.05 7.70 32.62
CA GLN A 207 1.79 7.07 33.03
C GLN A 207 1.27 6.09 31.96
N ALA A 208 1.29 6.46 30.67
CA ALA A 208 0.79 5.65 29.57
C ALA A 208 1.53 4.30 29.43
N PHE A 209 2.81 4.25 29.81
CA PHE A 209 3.63 3.02 29.74
C PHE A 209 3.78 2.28 31.08
N THR A 210 3.47 2.93 32.23
CA THR A 210 3.67 2.30 33.55
C THR A 210 2.36 2.02 34.28
N ALA A 211 1.26 2.71 33.98
CA ALA A 211 -0.04 2.39 34.56
C ALA A 211 -0.39 0.94 34.17
N ALA A 212 -0.64 0.09 35.17
CA ALA A 212 -1.28 -1.19 34.91
C ALA A 212 -2.49 -0.90 34.02
N SER A 213 -2.47 -1.42 32.79
CA SER A 213 -3.48 -1.17 31.78
C SER A 213 -4.85 -1.31 32.44
N GLN A 214 -5.58 -0.20 32.60
CA GLN A 214 -6.96 -0.29 33.01
C GLN A 214 -7.61 -1.14 31.94
N GLN A 215 -7.92 -2.39 32.28
CA GLN A 215 -8.56 -3.34 31.39
C GLN A 215 -9.97 -2.78 31.07
N ILE A 216 -10.00 -1.85 30.13
CA ILE A 216 -11.26 -1.42 29.55
C ILE A 216 -11.70 -2.63 28.73
N ALA A 217 -12.79 -3.24 29.13
CA ALA A 217 -13.38 -4.37 28.43
C ALA A 217 -13.62 -3.97 26.97
N SER A 218 -12.68 -4.30 26.10
CA SER A 218 -12.83 -4.05 24.67
C SER A 218 -13.32 -5.34 24.01
N GLN A 219 -14.22 -5.21 23.06
CA GLN A 219 -14.66 -6.29 22.18
C GLN A 219 -13.67 -6.50 21.02
N GLY A 220 -12.42 -6.02 21.14
CA GLY A 220 -11.43 -6.05 20.09
C GLY A 220 -10.83 -7.43 19.84
N SER A 221 -10.30 -7.64 18.64
CA SER A 221 -9.65 -8.88 18.18
C SER A 221 -8.27 -9.11 18.83
N GLY A 222 -7.90 -8.35 19.86
CA GLY A 222 -6.61 -8.44 20.53
C GLY A 222 -5.43 -8.02 19.65
N LEU A 223 -4.22 -8.42 20.07
CA LEU A 223 -2.97 -8.06 19.39
C LEU A 223 -2.97 -8.43 17.89
N MET A 224 -3.56 -9.58 17.52
CA MET A 224 -3.60 -10.03 16.12
C MET A 224 -4.45 -9.10 15.26
N GLY A 225 -5.62 -8.67 15.76
CA GLY A 225 -6.45 -7.68 15.08
C GLY A 225 -5.79 -6.30 15.01
N ALA A 226 -5.06 -5.91 16.05
CA ALA A 226 -4.28 -4.66 16.03
C ALA A 226 -3.19 -4.69 14.94
N ILE A 227 -2.48 -5.81 14.78
CA ILE A 227 -1.44 -6.01 13.77
C ILE A 227 -2.03 -5.91 12.36
N VAL A 228 -3.14 -6.60 12.07
CA VAL A 228 -3.76 -6.57 10.75
C VAL A 228 -4.33 -5.19 10.44
N ALA A 229 -5.01 -4.56 11.39
CA ALA A 229 -5.52 -3.20 11.26
C ALA A 229 -4.39 -2.18 10.96
N PHE A 230 -3.25 -2.33 11.64
CA PHE A 230 -2.12 -1.43 11.46
C PHE A 230 -1.28 -1.75 10.21
N ALA A 231 -1.44 -2.94 9.60
CA ALA A 231 -0.86 -3.26 8.30
C ALA A 231 -1.28 -2.25 7.23
N PHE A 232 -2.54 -1.78 7.28
CA PHE A 232 -3.03 -0.71 6.40
C PHE A 232 -2.20 0.58 6.55
N ALA A 233 -1.83 0.97 7.78
CA ALA A 233 -1.06 2.20 8.00
C ALA A 233 0.37 2.12 7.43
N TYR A 234 0.92 0.92 7.32
CA TYR A 234 2.25 0.68 6.75
C TYR A 234 2.21 0.26 5.28
N GLU A 235 1.03 0.21 4.65
CA GLU A 235 0.90 -0.28 3.28
C GLU A 235 1.18 0.81 2.25
N GLY A 236 1.46 0.37 1.02
CA GLY A 236 1.65 1.26 -0.13
C GLY A 236 3.10 1.52 -0.51
N TRP A 237 4.10 1.18 0.32
CA TRP A 237 5.52 1.38 0.00
C TRP A 237 5.95 0.69 -1.30
N ILE A 238 5.38 -0.48 -1.58
CA ILE A 238 5.68 -1.27 -2.77
C ILE A 238 5.15 -0.62 -4.06
N ILE A 239 4.17 0.29 -3.96
CA ILE A 239 3.57 0.97 -5.11
C ILE A 239 4.60 1.85 -5.83
N ALA A 240 5.62 2.33 -5.14
CA ALA A 240 6.75 3.00 -5.77
C ALA A 240 7.41 2.17 -6.88
N THR A 241 7.29 0.85 -6.84
CA THR A 241 7.79 -0.03 -7.92
C THR A 241 6.97 0.07 -9.21
N SER A 242 5.74 0.58 -9.15
CA SER A 242 4.87 0.75 -10.33
C SER A 242 5.37 1.80 -11.31
N ILE A 243 6.20 2.74 -10.86
CA ILE A 243 6.82 3.76 -11.72
C ILE A 243 8.21 3.35 -12.23
N ASN A 244 8.61 2.09 -12.08
CA ASN A 244 9.94 1.61 -12.45
C ASN A 244 10.34 2.00 -13.88
N SER A 245 9.41 1.87 -14.85
CA SER A 245 9.63 2.25 -16.25
C SER A 245 9.79 3.77 -16.47
N GLU A 246 9.28 4.59 -15.55
CA GLU A 246 9.34 6.06 -15.61
C GLU A 246 10.43 6.66 -14.71
N LEU A 247 11.13 5.82 -13.92
CA LEU A 247 12.18 6.24 -12.99
C LEU A 247 13.52 6.32 -13.69
N LYS A 248 14.20 7.45 -13.55
CA LYS A 248 15.59 7.61 -13.98
C LYS A 248 16.49 6.75 -13.10
N ASP A 249 17.48 6.08 -13.70
CA ASP A 249 18.43 5.19 -13.00
C ASP A 249 17.74 4.24 -12.01
N ALA A 250 16.67 3.56 -12.48
CA ALA A 250 15.76 2.79 -11.64
C ALA A 250 16.47 1.75 -10.77
N LYS A 251 17.47 1.04 -11.30
CA LYS A 251 18.25 0.03 -10.56
C LYS A 251 19.01 0.58 -9.35
N LYS A 252 19.27 1.89 -9.31
CA LYS A 252 19.93 2.58 -8.20
C LYS A 252 18.93 3.32 -7.32
N ASN A 253 18.02 4.06 -7.96
CA ASN A 253 17.13 4.97 -7.25
C ASN A 253 15.97 4.23 -6.56
N LEU A 254 15.43 3.16 -7.15
CA LEU A 254 14.33 2.41 -6.53
C LEU A 254 14.75 1.65 -5.27
N PRO A 255 15.87 0.88 -5.26
CA PRO A 255 16.36 0.24 -4.03
C PRO A 255 16.60 1.23 -2.89
N LEU A 256 17.20 2.38 -3.23
CA LEU A 256 17.48 3.42 -2.24
C LEU A 256 16.19 4.05 -1.70
N ALA A 257 15.22 4.30 -2.58
CA ALA A 257 13.92 4.84 -2.18
C ALA A 257 13.14 3.87 -1.28
N LEU A 258 13.11 2.58 -1.61
CA LEU A 258 12.46 1.55 -0.79
C LEU A 258 13.08 1.48 0.61
N SER A 259 14.42 1.41 0.68
CA SER A 259 15.13 1.27 1.95
C SER A 259 15.01 2.51 2.84
N LEU A 260 15.34 3.70 2.30
CA LEU A 260 15.29 4.95 3.06
C LEU A 260 13.85 5.34 3.39
N GLY A 261 12.93 5.18 2.44
CA GLY A 261 11.53 5.51 2.66
C GLY A 261 10.91 4.68 3.78
N ALA A 262 11.16 3.37 3.79
CA ALA A 262 10.67 2.49 4.86
C ALA A 262 11.26 2.87 6.23
N LEU A 263 12.57 3.14 6.32
CA LEU A 263 13.20 3.59 7.56
C LEU A 263 12.58 4.89 8.10
N ILE A 264 12.38 5.88 7.22
CA ILE A 264 11.77 7.16 7.58
C ILE A 264 10.35 6.94 8.14
N VAL A 265 9.54 6.11 7.49
CA VAL A 265 8.17 5.83 7.91
C VAL A 265 8.14 5.18 9.30
N VAL A 266 8.94 4.12 9.52
CA VAL A 266 8.97 3.41 10.81
C VAL A 266 9.39 4.38 11.93
N ALA A 267 10.46 5.16 11.71
CA ALA A 267 10.93 6.12 12.70
C ALA A 267 9.85 7.16 13.06
N ILE A 268 9.17 7.73 12.05
CA ILE A 268 8.12 8.72 12.25
C ILE A 268 6.92 8.12 12.98
N TYR A 269 6.46 6.92 12.62
CA TYR A 269 5.31 6.30 13.24
C TYR A 269 5.55 5.94 14.71
N MET A 270 6.73 5.37 15.01
CA MET A 270 7.12 5.10 16.38
C MET A 270 7.15 6.40 17.23
N ALA A 271 7.81 7.44 16.71
CA ALA A 271 7.90 8.73 17.40
C ALA A 271 6.52 9.42 17.55
N TYR A 272 5.65 9.32 16.54
CA TYR A 272 4.28 9.85 16.60
C TYR A 272 3.45 9.18 17.69
N PHE A 273 3.50 7.83 17.81
CA PHE A 273 2.77 7.11 18.86
C PHE A 273 3.27 7.47 20.26
N VAL A 274 4.58 7.67 20.44
CA VAL A 274 5.13 8.20 21.69
C VAL A 274 4.64 9.62 21.94
N GLY A 275 4.65 10.48 20.92
CA GLY A 275 4.16 11.87 21.04
C GLY A 275 2.67 11.96 21.42
N LEU A 276 1.84 11.06 20.91
CA LEU A 276 0.41 11.01 21.26
C LEU A 276 0.19 10.86 22.78
N THR A 277 1.05 10.10 23.48
CA THR A 277 0.91 9.87 24.93
C THR A 277 1.03 11.15 25.75
N GLY A 278 1.65 12.20 25.19
CA GLY A 278 1.78 13.50 25.87
C GLY A 278 0.53 14.37 25.80
N THR A 279 -0.48 13.98 25.06
CA THR A 279 -1.64 14.83 24.78
C THR A 279 -2.83 14.58 25.70
N MET A 280 -3.10 13.33 26.05
CA MET A 280 -4.23 12.89 26.88
C MET A 280 -4.05 11.42 27.32
N THR A 281 -4.94 10.94 28.19
CA THR A 281 -4.92 9.53 28.62
C THR A 281 -5.33 8.59 27.47
N THR A 282 -4.92 7.31 27.54
CA THR A 282 -5.29 6.32 26.51
C THR A 282 -6.81 6.07 26.47
N ALA A 283 -7.52 6.21 27.59
CA ALA A 283 -8.98 6.15 27.63
C ALA A 283 -9.62 7.29 26.83
N ASP A 284 -9.14 8.52 27.01
CA ASP A 284 -9.60 9.70 26.26
C ASP A 284 -9.27 9.57 24.77
N MET A 285 -8.11 8.99 24.42
CA MET A 285 -7.76 8.71 23.02
C MET A 285 -8.75 7.76 22.35
N MET A 286 -9.13 6.67 23.03
CA MET A 286 -10.12 5.72 22.51
C MET A 286 -11.50 6.36 22.39
N ALA A 287 -11.91 7.15 23.39
CA ALA A 287 -13.19 7.87 23.36
C ALA A 287 -13.23 8.98 22.29
N ALA A 288 -12.08 9.50 21.87
CA ALA A 288 -11.99 10.51 20.80
C ALA A 288 -12.33 9.94 19.41
N GLY A 289 -12.09 8.64 19.16
CA GLY A 289 -12.37 8.01 17.86
C GLY A 289 -11.67 8.75 16.72
N ASP A 290 -12.42 9.08 15.68
CA ASP A 290 -11.90 9.78 14.49
C ASP A 290 -11.48 11.23 14.76
N LEU A 291 -11.91 11.81 15.92
CA LEU A 291 -11.52 13.14 16.36
C LEU A 291 -10.21 13.15 17.17
N LEU A 292 -9.55 12.01 17.33
CA LEU A 292 -8.28 11.93 18.06
C LEU A 292 -7.24 12.95 17.59
N PRO A 293 -6.99 13.16 16.28
CA PRO A 293 -6.02 14.15 15.84
C PRO A 293 -6.39 15.58 16.28
N GLU A 294 -7.67 15.97 16.15
CA GLU A 294 -8.16 17.28 16.56
C GLU A 294 -7.92 17.53 18.05
N LYS A 295 -8.37 16.59 18.88
CA LYS A 295 -8.22 16.71 20.34
C LYS A 295 -6.75 16.72 20.75
N ALA A 296 -5.92 15.85 20.15
CA ALA A 296 -4.51 15.77 20.45
C ALA A 296 -3.77 17.09 20.11
N PHE A 297 -4.02 17.66 18.92
CA PHE A 297 -3.45 18.95 18.53
C PHE A 297 -4.06 20.11 19.30
N GLY A 298 -5.36 20.05 19.59
CA GLY A 298 -6.04 21.04 20.42
C GLY A 298 -5.44 21.14 21.83
N ASN A 299 -5.13 20.01 22.46
CA ASN A 299 -4.51 19.97 23.78
C ASN A 299 -3.07 20.49 23.80
N LEU A 300 -2.32 20.35 22.72
CA LEU A 300 -0.93 20.83 22.64
C LEU A 300 -0.81 22.29 22.20
N PHE A 301 -1.63 22.71 21.24
CA PHE A 301 -1.44 23.99 20.52
C PHE A 301 -2.67 24.90 20.55
N GLY A 302 -3.75 24.49 21.25
CA GLY A 302 -5.01 25.23 21.32
C GLY A 302 -6.03 24.79 20.23
N SER A 303 -7.30 25.14 20.43
CA SER A 303 -8.43 24.66 19.62
C SER A 303 -8.31 24.94 18.11
N ALA A 304 -7.76 26.10 17.75
CA ALA A 304 -7.53 26.45 16.35
C ALA A 304 -6.59 25.45 15.65
N ALA A 305 -5.54 24.98 16.34
CA ALA A 305 -4.62 23.98 15.80
C ALA A 305 -5.29 22.61 15.63
N GLY A 306 -6.23 22.26 16.51
CA GLY A 306 -7.06 21.08 16.37
C GLY A 306 -7.85 21.07 15.06
N THR A 307 -8.46 22.19 14.68
CA THR A 307 -9.15 22.31 13.38
C THR A 307 -8.17 22.29 12.20
N VAL A 308 -7.06 23.00 12.31
CA VAL A 308 -6.05 23.10 11.24
C VAL A 308 -5.43 21.74 10.91
N VAL A 309 -5.28 20.85 11.89
CA VAL A 309 -4.72 19.51 11.61
C VAL A 309 -5.54 18.73 10.58
N PHE A 310 -6.87 18.93 10.51
CA PHE A 310 -7.69 18.28 9.48
C PHE A 310 -7.36 18.73 8.08
N VAL A 311 -6.90 19.97 7.87
CA VAL A 311 -6.39 20.42 6.55
C VAL A 311 -5.19 19.55 6.15
N PHE A 312 -4.25 19.32 7.06
CA PHE A 312 -3.10 18.47 6.81
C PHE A 312 -3.51 17.01 6.55
N ILE A 313 -4.51 16.49 7.27
CA ILE A 313 -5.00 15.12 7.10
C ILE A 313 -5.68 14.97 5.73
N VAL A 314 -6.52 15.90 5.32
CA VAL A 314 -7.15 15.89 3.98
C VAL A 314 -6.08 15.91 2.88
N ILE A 315 -5.09 16.80 2.98
CA ILE A 315 -3.96 16.85 2.04
C ILE A 315 -3.17 15.54 2.07
N SER A 316 -2.98 14.95 3.24
CA SER A 316 -2.33 13.65 3.42
C SER A 316 -3.08 12.55 2.70
N CYS A 317 -4.39 12.46 2.89
CA CYS A 317 -5.25 11.47 2.23
C CYS A 317 -5.24 11.64 0.71
N LEU A 318 -5.38 12.87 0.22
CA LEU A 318 -5.30 13.19 -1.23
C LEU A 318 -3.96 12.74 -1.83
N GLY A 319 -2.84 13.01 -1.14
CA GLY A 319 -1.52 12.58 -1.60
C GLY A 319 -1.36 11.06 -1.64
N THR A 320 -1.94 10.35 -0.67
CA THR A 320 -1.92 8.87 -0.65
C THR A 320 -2.82 8.31 -1.74
N THR A 321 -4.03 8.86 -1.93
CA THR A 321 -4.93 8.48 -3.03
C THR A 321 -4.24 8.65 -4.39
N ASN A 322 -3.55 9.79 -4.60
CA ASN A 322 -2.78 10.04 -5.82
C ASN A 322 -1.68 9.00 -6.05
N GLY A 323 -0.94 8.63 -5.02
CA GLY A 323 0.10 7.59 -5.13
C GLY A 323 -0.46 6.21 -5.48
N LEU A 324 -1.56 5.81 -4.85
CA LEU A 324 -2.27 4.56 -5.15
C LEU A 324 -2.87 4.58 -6.57
N MET A 325 -3.46 5.69 -6.98
CA MET A 325 -4.00 5.88 -8.33
C MET A 325 -2.90 5.83 -9.39
N MET A 326 -1.68 6.32 -9.08
CA MET A 326 -0.53 6.14 -9.98
C MET A 326 -0.27 4.65 -10.26
N GLY A 327 -0.41 3.77 -9.25
CA GLY A 327 -0.33 2.31 -9.41
C GLY A 327 -1.50 1.75 -10.22
N ALA A 328 -2.74 2.10 -9.85
CA ALA A 328 -3.96 1.63 -10.50
C ALA A 328 -4.00 1.99 -11.99
N ALA A 329 -3.62 3.22 -12.34
CA ALA A 329 -3.55 3.68 -13.73
C ALA A 329 -2.57 2.89 -14.62
N ARG A 330 -1.60 2.20 -14.02
CA ARG A 330 -0.58 1.41 -14.73
C ARG A 330 -0.85 -0.10 -14.68
N GLY A 331 -1.86 -0.54 -13.96
CA GLY A 331 -2.16 -1.96 -13.75
C GLY A 331 -2.40 -2.71 -15.05
N ALA A 332 -3.40 -2.29 -15.85
CA ALA A 332 -3.72 -2.94 -17.12
C ALA A 332 -2.60 -2.77 -18.17
N TYR A 333 -1.86 -1.67 -18.16
CA TYR A 333 -0.67 -1.48 -18.99
C TYR A 333 0.40 -2.54 -18.68
N SER A 334 0.64 -2.81 -17.42
CA SER A 334 1.59 -3.84 -16.96
C SER A 334 1.27 -5.23 -17.51
N LEU A 335 -0.01 -5.58 -17.64
CA LEU A 335 -0.48 -6.80 -18.30
C LEU A 335 -0.33 -6.68 -19.82
N GLY A 336 -0.75 -5.56 -20.40
CA GLY A 336 -0.77 -5.32 -21.84
C GLY A 336 0.60 -5.47 -22.52
N VAL A 337 1.64 -4.88 -21.91
CA VAL A 337 3.03 -4.96 -22.45
C VAL A 337 3.61 -6.37 -22.39
N ARG A 338 3.01 -7.26 -21.59
CA ARG A 338 3.35 -8.69 -21.55
C ARG A 338 2.50 -9.55 -22.50
N ASN A 339 1.65 -8.90 -23.29
CA ASN A 339 0.65 -9.54 -24.14
C ASN A 339 -0.32 -10.43 -23.33
N GLU A 340 -0.66 -10.02 -22.12
CA GLU A 340 -1.54 -10.69 -21.18
C GLU A 340 -2.77 -9.79 -20.83
N GLY A 341 -3.82 -10.36 -20.24
CA GLY A 341 -5.02 -9.63 -19.83
C GLY A 341 -6.11 -9.57 -20.90
N ILE A 342 -7.16 -8.77 -20.69
CA ILE A 342 -8.40 -8.77 -21.48
C ILE A 342 -8.18 -8.30 -22.93
N ALA A 343 -7.46 -7.20 -23.12
CA ALA A 343 -7.20 -6.56 -24.41
C ALA A 343 -5.76 -6.01 -24.44
N PRO A 344 -4.74 -6.90 -24.56
CA PRO A 344 -3.34 -6.50 -24.34
C PRO A 344 -2.89 -5.33 -25.21
N ARG A 345 -3.15 -5.39 -26.52
CA ARG A 345 -2.75 -4.34 -27.48
C ARG A 345 -3.40 -2.99 -27.20
N PHE A 346 -4.64 -2.99 -26.70
CA PHE A 346 -5.37 -1.77 -26.34
C PHE A 346 -4.77 -1.10 -25.09
N PHE A 347 -4.48 -1.89 -24.05
CA PHE A 347 -3.94 -1.39 -22.80
C PHE A 347 -2.43 -1.10 -22.85
N ALA A 348 -1.69 -1.71 -23.74
CA ALA A 348 -0.27 -1.41 -23.98
C ALA A 348 -0.04 -0.07 -24.71
N LYS A 349 -1.08 0.51 -25.31
CA LYS A 349 -0.95 1.76 -26.07
C LYS A 349 -0.64 2.94 -25.16
N VAL A 350 0.44 3.66 -25.48
CA VAL A 350 0.85 4.91 -24.80
C VAL A 350 0.47 6.10 -25.66
N ASP A 351 -0.17 7.09 -25.05
CA ASP A 351 -0.49 8.36 -25.68
C ASP A 351 0.77 9.21 -25.83
N GLN A 352 1.02 9.71 -27.05
CA GLN A 352 2.22 10.46 -27.39
C GLN A 352 2.29 11.84 -26.72
N LYS A 353 1.15 12.47 -26.44
CA LYS A 353 1.10 13.82 -25.84
C LYS A 353 1.39 13.78 -24.36
N THR A 354 0.77 12.84 -23.65
CA THR A 354 0.90 12.72 -22.20
C THR A 354 2.07 11.81 -21.79
N GLY A 355 2.49 10.89 -22.69
CA GLY A 355 3.42 9.82 -22.39
C GLY A 355 2.87 8.82 -21.35
N MET A 356 1.54 8.65 -21.31
CA MET A 356 0.83 7.74 -20.41
C MET A 356 0.00 6.72 -21.17
N ALA A 357 -0.20 5.55 -20.56
CA ALA A 357 -1.14 4.55 -21.03
C ALA A 357 -2.58 4.93 -20.62
N THR A 358 -3.16 5.92 -21.31
CA THR A 358 -4.47 6.53 -20.96
C THR A 358 -5.61 5.51 -20.92
N ASN A 359 -5.59 4.50 -21.81
CA ASN A 359 -6.57 3.42 -21.80
C ASN A 359 -6.50 2.59 -20.50
N SER A 360 -5.28 2.31 -20.02
CA SER A 360 -5.06 1.62 -18.73
C SER A 360 -5.52 2.49 -17.57
N ALA A 361 -5.26 3.81 -17.61
CA ALA A 361 -5.70 4.74 -16.58
C ALA A 361 -7.23 4.79 -16.47
N TRP A 362 -7.94 4.88 -17.60
CA TRP A 362 -9.41 4.81 -17.61
C TRP A 362 -9.95 3.50 -17.04
N PHE A 363 -9.32 2.36 -17.40
CA PHE A 363 -9.68 1.08 -16.81
C PHE A 363 -9.49 1.09 -15.30
N GLY A 364 -8.36 1.63 -14.82
CA GLY A 364 -8.10 1.81 -13.39
C GLY A 364 -9.17 2.64 -12.69
N ILE A 365 -9.57 3.79 -13.27
CA ILE A 365 -10.65 4.65 -12.74
C ILE A 365 -11.96 3.87 -12.64
N ILE A 366 -12.35 3.13 -13.68
CA ILE A 366 -13.59 2.34 -13.70
C ILE A 366 -13.57 1.28 -12.60
N ILE A 367 -12.49 0.50 -12.47
CA ILE A 367 -12.40 -0.55 -11.45
C ILE A 367 -12.38 0.06 -10.03
N CYS A 368 -11.65 1.16 -9.82
CA CYS A 368 -11.68 1.88 -8.55
C CYS A 368 -13.09 2.39 -8.23
N THR A 369 -13.84 2.89 -9.22
CA THR A 369 -15.22 3.34 -9.04
C THR A 369 -16.14 2.17 -8.64
N LEU A 370 -16.00 1.00 -9.28
CA LEU A 370 -16.77 -0.19 -8.91
C LEU A 370 -16.48 -0.62 -7.46
N TRP A 371 -15.22 -0.58 -7.03
CA TRP A 371 -14.85 -0.85 -5.65
C TRP A 371 -15.33 0.24 -4.69
N TYR A 372 -15.42 1.50 -5.12
CA TYR A 372 -15.99 2.59 -4.33
C TYR A 372 -17.49 2.40 -4.09
N LEU A 373 -18.22 1.92 -5.12
CA LEU A 373 -19.62 1.52 -4.97
C LEU A 373 -19.77 0.35 -3.99
N TYR A 374 -18.91 -0.67 -4.12
CA TYR A 374 -18.87 -1.78 -3.16
C TYR A 374 -18.58 -1.28 -1.74
N TRP A 375 -17.56 -0.43 -1.53
CA TRP A 375 -17.21 0.14 -0.25
C TRP A 375 -18.41 0.86 0.38
N HIS A 376 -19.06 1.73 -0.36
CA HIS A 376 -20.18 2.52 0.15
C HIS A 376 -21.41 1.65 0.45
N PHE A 377 -21.89 0.88 -0.52
CA PHE A 377 -23.16 0.17 -0.38
C PHE A 377 -23.05 -1.12 0.43
N PHE A 378 -22.03 -1.92 0.19
CA PHE A 378 -21.94 -3.25 0.83
C PHE A 378 -21.19 -3.21 2.14
N PHE A 379 -20.01 -2.57 2.19
CA PHE A 379 -19.20 -2.57 3.40
C PHE A 379 -19.71 -1.57 4.45
N ILE A 380 -19.94 -0.30 4.10
CA ILE A 380 -20.37 0.73 5.06
C ILE A 380 -21.86 0.59 5.43
N HIS A 381 -22.72 0.39 4.44
CA HIS A 381 -24.18 0.32 4.68
C HIS A 381 -24.72 -1.11 4.83
N GLY A 382 -23.89 -2.14 4.69
CA GLY A 382 -24.28 -3.53 4.87
C GLY A 382 -25.37 -4.02 3.89
N MET A 383 -25.47 -3.39 2.71
CA MET A 383 -26.49 -3.72 1.70
C MET A 383 -26.07 -4.99 0.95
N GLY A 384 -26.48 -6.14 1.43
CA GLY A 384 -26.19 -7.40 0.74
C GLY A 384 -25.99 -8.60 1.65
N PRO A 385 -25.73 -9.78 1.08
CA PRO A 385 -25.43 -10.97 1.85
C PRO A 385 -24.18 -10.83 2.72
N SER A 386 -24.19 -11.46 3.89
CA SER A 386 -23.10 -11.39 4.88
C SER A 386 -21.72 -11.82 4.35
N PHE A 387 -21.69 -12.67 3.32
CA PHE A 387 -20.43 -13.10 2.70
C PHE A 387 -19.72 -12.00 1.87
N PHE A 388 -20.37 -10.86 1.62
CA PHE A 388 -19.75 -9.66 1.07
C PHE A 388 -19.23 -8.71 2.15
N ASN A 389 -19.51 -8.97 3.43
CA ASN A 389 -19.05 -8.11 4.52
C ASN A 389 -17.71 -8.61 5.06
N TRP A 390 -16.60 -8.14 4.46
CA TRP A 390 -15.23 -8.36 4.89
C TRP A 390 -14.41 -7.08 4.71
N GLU A 391 -13.30 -6.96 5.41
CA GLU A 391 -12.43 -5.75 5.44
C GLU A 391 -11.67 -5.57 4.11
N PRO A 392 -12.16 -4.73 3.17
CA PRO A 392 -11.56 -4.60 1.85
C PRO A 392 -10.30 -3.72 1.82
N ASP A 393 -10.00 -3.03 2.90
CA ASP A 393 -8.79 -2.25 3.08
C ASP A 393 -7.65 -3.05 3.75
N GLU A 394 -7.95 -4.18 4.41
CA GLU A 394 -6.96 -4.95 5.17
C GLU A 394 -6.63 -6.31 4.52
N LEU A 395 -7.64 -7.10 4.13
CA LEU A 395 -7.42 -8.47 3.62
C LEU A 395 -6.65 -8.54 2.29
N PRO A 396 -6.84 -7.63 1.31
CA PRO A 396 -6.00 -7.61 0.10
C PRO A 396 -4.52 -7.36 0.39
N ILE A 397 -4.21 -6.58 1.41
CA ILE A 397 -2.83 -6.33 1.86
C ILE A 397 -2.17 -7.65 2.29
N ILE A 398 -2.87 -8.44 3.10
CA ILE A 398 -2.36 -9.73 3.58
C ILE A 398 -2.15 -10.72 2.42
N THR A 399 -3.03 -10.68 1.42
CA THR A 399 -2.86 -11.49 0.20
C THR A 399 -1.58 -11.10 -0.56
N LEU A 400 -1.24 -9.81 -0.60
CA LEU A 400 -0.01 -9.35 -1.22
C LEU A 400 1.22 -9.85 -0.46
N TYR A 401 1.20 -9.85 0.89
CA TYR A 401 2.26 -10.44 1.70
C TYR A 401 2.43 -11.94 1.40
N ALA A 402 1.35 -12.69 1.24
CA ALA A 402 1.41 -14.08 0.82
C ALA A 402 2.06 -14.25 -0.57
N ALA A 403 1.76 -13.33 -1.50
CA ALA A 403 2.35 -13.33 -2.83
C ALA A 403 3.85 -12.95 -2.84
N TYR A 404 4.40 -12.36 -1.80
CA TYR A 404 5.82 -12.07 -1.71
C TYR A 404 6.67 -13.33 -1.44
N ILE A 405 6.11 -14.33 -0.74
CA ILE A 405 6.84 -15.51 -0.28
C ILE A 405 7.57 -16.23 -1.43
N PRO A 406 6.94 -16.56 -2.58
CA PRO A 406 7.65 -17.21 -3.69
C PRO A 406 8.76 -16.34 -4.29
N MET A 407 8.59 -15.00 -4.29
CA MET A 407 9.62 -14.09 -4.78
C MET A 407 10.85 -14.11 -3.88
N PHE A 408 10.65 -14.17 -2.56
CA PHE A 408 11.73 -14.24 -1.58
C PHE A 408 12.46 -15.58 -1.62
N ILE A 409 11.73 -16.68 -1.78
CA ILE A 409 12.32 -18.02 -2.00
C ILE A 409 13.17 -18.01 -3.29
N SER A 410 12.66 -17.42 -4.37
CA SER A 410 13.40 -17.32 -5.63
C SER A 410 14.71 -16.54 -5.47
N LEU A 411 14.72 -15.47 -4.67
CA LEU A 411 15.94 -14.74 -4.38
C LEU A 411 16.97 -15.63 -3.66
N MET A 412 16.54 -16.45 -2.67
CA MET A 412 17.43 -17.36 -1.95
C MET A 412 18.07 -18.41 -2.88
N VAL A 413 17.31 -18.88 -3.87
CA VAL A 413 17.78 -19.91 -4.82
C VAL A 413 18.70 -19.29 -5.87
N ASN A 414 18.31 -18.16 -6.46
CA ASN A 414 18.91 -17.62 -7.68
C ASN A 414 20.03 -16.62 -7.42
N ALA A 415 20.07 -15.92 -6.28
CA ALA A 415 21.05 -14.86 -6.00
C ALA A 415 22.35 -15.42 -5.41
N ARG A 416 23.03 -16.30 -6.15
CA ARG A 416 24.22 -17.04 -5.66
C ARG A 416 25.42 -16.13 -5.40
N GLU A 417 25.49 -14.97 -6.01
CA GLU A 417 26.53 -13.95 -5.87
C GLU A 417 26.39 -13.09 -4.59
N GLU A 418 25.22 -13.17 -3.93
CA GLU A 418 24.96 -12.38 -2.72
C GLU A 418 25.60 -13.00 -1.49
N LYS A 419 25.97 -12.12 -0.54
CA LYS A 419 26.44 -12.54 0.78
C LYS A 419 25.34 -13.33 1.52
N PRO A 420 25.70 -14.30 2.38
CA PRO A 420 24.73 -15.15 3.09
C PRO A 420 23.63 -14.38 3.82
N PHE A 421 23.94 -13.22 4.40
CA PHE A 421 22.96 -12.37 5.07
C PHE A 421 21.84 -11.91 4.11
N LYS A 422 22.21 -11.36 2.96
CA LYS A 422 21.23 -10.84 1.98
C LYS A 422 20.54 -11.97 1.21
N ARG A 423 21.18 -13.13 1.09
CA ARG A 423 20.67 -14.26 0.34
C ARG A 423 19.73 -15.14 1.16
N PHE A 424 20.05 -15.41 2.42
CA PHE A 424 19.32 -16.37 3.24
C PHE A 424 18.65 -15.72 4.46
N ILE A 425 19.39 -14.98 5.29
CA ILE A 425 18.87 -14.47 6.57
C ILE A 425 17.75 -13.48 6.36
N LEU A 426 17.99 -12.47 5.53
CA LEU A 426 17.02 -11.40 5.28
C LEU A 426 15.73 -11.91 4.60
N PRO A 427 15.79 -12.73 3.51
CA PRO A 427 14.58 -13.29 2.92
C PRO A 427 13.85 -14.27 3.83
N THR A 428 14.55 -15.07 4.64
CA THR A 428 13.91 -15.97 5.62
C THR A 428 13.13 -15.18 6.66
N ALA A 429 13.72 -14.11 7.21
CA ALA A 429 13.01 -13.24 8.15
C ALA A 429 11.78 -12.58 7.49
N ALA A 430 11.89 -12.17 6.22
CA ALA A 430 10.75 -11.62 5.46
C ALA A 430 9.65 -12.68 5.26
N ILE A 431 10.00 -13.93 4.90
CA ILE A 431 9.04 -15.03 4.75
C ILE A 431 8.30 -15.30 6.06
N LEU A 432 9.03 -15.38 7.18
CA LEU A 432 8.44 -15.57 8.50
C LEU A 432 7.48 -14.41 8.85
N GLY A 433 7.88 -13.18 8.56
CA GLY A 433 7.01 -12.00 8.70
C GLY A 433 5.75 -12.09 7.86
N CYS A 434 5.85 -12.47 6.59
CA CYS A 434 4.70 -12.67 5.70
C CYS A 434 3.77 -13.78 6.20
N CYS A 435 4.31 -14.93 6.62
CA CYS A 435 3.52 -16.01 7.19
C CYS A 435 2.81 -15.57 8.48
N PHE A 436 3.49 -14.79 9.33
CA PHE A 436 2.91 -14.24 10.54
C PHE A 436 1.74 -13.27 10.23
N MET A 437 1.87 -12.40 9.23
CA MET A 437 0.78 -11.52 8.78
C MET A 437 -0.44 -12.31 8.32
N VAL A 438 -0.23 -13.36 7.52
CA VAL A 438 -1.32 -14.26 7.08
C VAL A 438 -1.99 -14.94 8.27
N TYR A 439 -1.20 -15.46 9.22
CA TYR A 439 -1.73 -16.05 10.46
C TYR A 439 -2.58 -15.03 11.25
N CYS A 440 -2.11 -13.79 11.43
CA CYS A 440 -2.84 -12.75 12.14
C CYS A 440 -4.20 -12.45 11.47
N ALA A 441 -4.27 -12.42 10.14
CA ALA A 441 -5.53 -12.18 9.42
C ALA A 441 -6.55 -13.29 9.68
N PHE A 442 -6.15 -14.56 9.61
CA PHE A 442 -7.05 -15.68 9.91
C PHE A 442 -7.45 -15.72 11.39
N ALA A 443 -6.55 -15.37 12.29
CA ALA A 443 -6.84 -15.32 13.74
C ALA A 443 -7.82 -14.18 14.07
N ALA A 444 -7.69 -13.02 13.40
CA ALA A 444 -8.53 -11.84 13.64
C ALA A 444 -9.91 -11.95 12.96
N TYR A 445 -9.94 -12.32 11.69
CA TYR A 445 -11.14 -12.21 10.84
C TYR A 445 -11.88 -13.53 10.61
N ARG A 446 -11.26 -14.66 10.92
CA ARG A 446 -11.91 -16.00 10.87
C ARG A 446 -12.75 -16.20 9.59
N ILE A 447 -14.07 -16.19 9.72
CA ILE A 447 -15.00 -16.45 8.62
C ILE A 447 -14.95 -15.38 7.52
N GLN A 448 -14.71 -14.12 7.87
CA GLN A 448 -14.59 -13.03 6.89
C GLN A 448 -13.36 -13.20 5.99
N ALA A 449 -12.23 -13.71 6.56
CA ALA A 449 -11.06 -14.06 5.78
C ALA A 449 -11.36 -15.18 4.76
N LEU A 450 -12.21 -16.15 5.12
CA LEU A 450 -12.66 -17.21 4.20
C LEU A 450 -13.58 -16.67 3.10
N TYR A 451 -14.50 -15.75 3.43
CA TYR A 451 -15.35 -15.09 2.43
C TYR A 451 -14.51 -14.31 1.41
N TYR A 452 -13.55 -13.52 1.90
CA TYR A 452 -12.60 -12.83 1.03
C TYR A 452 -11.80 -13.82 0.17
N LEU A 453 -11.30 -14.92 0.74
CA LEU A 453 -10.54 -15.92 -0.01
C LEU A 453 -11.39 -16.56 -1.11
N GLY A 454 -12.68 -16.84 -0.84
CA GLY A 454 -13.63 -17.30 -1.85
C GLY A 454 -13.78 -16.30 -2.99
N PHE A 455 -13.97 -15.02 -2.68
CA PHE A 455 -14.00 -13.95 -3.67
C PHE A 455 -12.69 -13.86 -4.48
N PHE A 456 -11.55 -13.89 -3.80
CA PHE A 456 -10.23 -13.88 -4.44
C PHE A 456 -10.07 -15.04 -5.44
N VAL A 457 -10.45 -16.27 -5.04
CA VAL A 457 -10.38 -17.45 -5.92
C VAL A 457 -11.24 -17.26 -7.17
N VAL A 458 -12.45 -16.73 -7.04
CA VAL A 458 -13.33 -16.44 -8.19
C VAL A 458 -12.67 -15.47 -9.15
N VAL A 459 -12.09 -14.37 -8.65
CA VAL A 459 -11.38 -13.38 -9.49
C VAL A 459 -10.17 -14.01 -10.17
N MET A 460 -9.43 -14.91 -9.48
CA MET A 460 -8.30 -15.62 -10.09
C MET A 460 -8.75 -16.63 -11.15
N LEU A 461 -9.87 -17.30 -10.98
CA LEU A 461 -10.44 -18.20 -11.99
C LEU A 461 -10.89 -17.43 -13.23
N ILE A 462 -11.51 -16.27 -13.09
CA ILE A 462 -11.80 -15.38 -14.22
C ILE A 462 -10.51 -15.03 -14.97
N GLY A 463 -9.44 -14.68 -14.22
CA GLY A 463 -8.12 -14.43 -14.79
C GLY A 463 -7.58 -15.64 -15.58
N ALA A 464 -7.75 -16.85 -15.07
CA ALA A 464 -7.33 -18.09 -15.77
C ALA A 464 -8.06 -18.28 -17.10
N VAL A 465 -9.37 -18.02 -17.14
CA VAL A 465 -10.18 -18.09 -18.36
C VAL A 465 -9.71 -17.06 -19.39
N VAL A 466 -9.51 -15.81 -18.96
CA VAL A 466 -9.01 -14.73 -19.84
C VAL A 466 -7.65 -15.09 -20.43
N ARG A 467 -6.73 -15.59 -19.63
CA ARG A 467 -5.39 -16.01 -20.08
C ARG A 467 -5.43 -17.17 -21.07
N SER A 468 -6.26 -18.18 -20.77
CA SER A 468 -6.45 -19.34 -21.65
C SER A 468 -6.97 -18.94 -23.02
N THR A 469 -7.92 -18.00 -23.06
CA THR A 469 -8.50 -17.47 -24.31
C THR A 469 -7.46 -16.73 -25.15
N ASN A 470 -6.59 -15.92 -24.51
CA ASN A 470 -5.53 -15.21 -25.22
C ASN A 470 -4.47 -16.17 -25.79
N ASN A 471 -4.09 -17.19 -25.02
CA ASN A 471 -3.12 -18.18 -25.47
C ASN A 471 -3.62 -18.98 -26.68
N LYS A 472 -4.94 -19.24 -26.79
CA LYS A 472 -5.55 -19.87 -27.97
C LYS A 472 -5.50 -18.94 -29.17
N LYS A 473 -5.82 -17.65 -29.02
CA LYS A 473 -5.76 -16.65 -30.11
C LYS A 473 -4.35 -16.40 -30.65
N ALA A 474 -3.34 -16.57 -29.80
CA ALA A 474 -1.94 -16.39 -30.20
C ALA A 474 -1.36 -17.58 -30.96
N LYS A 475 -2.06 -18.76 -30.97
CA LYS A 475 -1.66 -19.97 -31.67
C LYS A 475 -2.35 -20.13 -33.02
N VAL A 476 -3.37 -19.35 -33.31
CA VAL A 476 -4.06 -19.20 -34.59
C VAL A 476 -3.54 -17.95 -35.31
#